data_a5a05433e70ad228303c3bcd418917d7
#
_entry.id   a5a05433e70ad228303c3bcd418917d7
#
_cell.length_a   1.000
_cell.length_b   1.000
_cell.length_c   1.000
_cell.angle_alpha   90.00
_cell.angle_beta   90.00
_cell.angle_gamma   90.00
#
_symmetry.space_group_name_H-M   'P 1'
#
loop_
_entity.id
_entity.type
_entity.pdbx_description
1 polymer ?
#
loop_
_entity_poly.entity_id
_entity_poly.type
_entity_poly.pdbx_seq_one_letter_code
_entity_poly.pdbx_strand_id
1 'polypeptide(L)'
;MRRLLLLCYLVTAGVVGIFAQGENRLKDNFDFDWKFSLNDDRQYADPVYNDQSWEDIQLPHDWSIKLNFDHSISGSAAHLPGGIGWYRKAFIVPASYKNKSVSVLFDGIFHQSDVYINGKHLGFRPYGFCSIEYDLTPYLKYGEKNIISVRVDRSGKDNIARWYTGSGIYRHAWLIVTNPMHVINNGTYVTTPEIDAQRACVAVVTSLTNTSHQEETATLMQYILDKEGKVVAKSDNRKVTVQPKDTVDVTQQLNLENPVLWSIDTPSMYTMKTIVKIGRKTVDDYRTPFGVRTIEFTADRGFFLNGQQVKLKGLCLHQDAGALGTAVPD
;
A
#
# COMPACT_ATOMS: atom_id res chain seq x y z
N MET A 1 -36.77 -22.12 -48.24
CA MET A 1 -35.62 -22.47 -47.38
C MET A 1 -35.01 -21.18 -46.78
N ARG A 2 -35.44 -20.85 -45.57
CA ARG A 2 -34.94 -19.67 -44.81
C ARG A 2 -33.80 -20.15 -43.93
N ARG A 3 -32.59 -19.63 -44.17
CA ARG A 3 -31.43 -19.84 -43.27
C ARG A 3 -31.47 -18.80 -42.14
N LEU A 4 -31.65 -19.29 -40.93
CA LEU A 4 -31.51 -18.53 -39.68
C LEU A 4 -30.02 -18.39 -39.36
N LEU A 5 -29.52 -17.15 -39.33
CA LEU A 5 -28.18 -16.84 -38.82
C LEU A 5 -28.30 -16.57 -37.31
N LEU A 6 -27.81 -17.51 -36.52
CA LEU A 6 -27.63 -17.33 -35.06
C LEU A 6 -26.37 -16.52 -34.82
N LEU A 7 -26.54 -15.29 -34.32
CA LEU A 7 -25.45 -14.45 -33.86
C LEU A 7 -25.13 -14.84 -32.40
N CYS A 8 -24.03 -15.57 -32.16
CA CYS A 8 -23.52 -15.80 -30.81
C CYS A 8 -22.78 -14.55 -30.32
N TYR A 9 -23.36 -13.84 -29.37
CA TYR A 9 -22.62 -12.85 -28.56
C TYR A 9 -21.77 -13.59 -27.53
N LEU A 10 -20.46 -13.61 -27.73
CA LEU A 10 -19.50 -14.00 -26.72
C LEU A 10 -19.35 -12.82 -25.72
N VAL A 11 -19.98 -12.93 -24.56
CA VAL A 11 -19.70 -12.09 -23.42
C VAL A 11 -18.43 -12.63 -22.78
N THR A 12 -17.30 -11.98 -23.01
CA THR A 12 -16.08 -12.23 -22.25
C THR A 12 -16.24 -11.62 -20.87
N ALA A 13 -16.69 -12.42 -19.91
CA ALA A 13 -16.60 -12.07 -18.52
C ALA A 13 -15.12 -12.10 -18.12
N GLY A 14 -14.51 -10.92 -17.97
CA GLY A 14 -13.20 -10.79 -17.35
C GLY A 14 -13.27 -11.33 -15.93
N VAL A 15 -12.50 -12.38 -15.64
CA VAL A 15 -12.32 -12.90 -14.29
C VAL A 15 -11.46 -11.89 -13.54
N VAL A 16 -12.12 -10.98 -12.82
CA VAL A 16 -11.46 -10.15 -11.82
C VAL A 16 -11.09 -11.08 -10.67
N GLY A 17 -9.79 -11.33 -10.49
CA GLY A 17 -9.27 -12.08 -9.36
C GLY A 17 -9.55 -11.33 -8.05
N ILE A 18 -10.65 -11.68 -7.39
CA ILE A 18 -11.00 -11.19 -6.06
C ILE A 18 -10.10 -11.93 -5.07
N PHE A 19 -9.01 -11.32 -4.66
CA PHE A 19 -8.39 -11.69 -3.39
C PHE A 19 -9.36 -11.29 -2.27
N ALA A 20 -10.05 -12.27 -1.70
CA ALA A 20 -10.97 -12.07 -0.59
C ALA A 20 -10.19 -11.61 0.67
N GLN A 21 -9.91 -10.32 0.78
CA GLN A 21 -9.79 -9.67 2.08
C GLN A 21 -11.20 -9.64 2.67
N GLY A 22 -11.33 -9.92 3.99
CA GLY A 22 -12.63 -10.08 4.64
C GLY A 22 -13.58 -8.93 4.36
N GLU A 23 -14.89 -9.16 4.44
CA GLU A 23 -16.01 -8.24 4.12
C GLU A 23 -15.91 -6.83 4.73
N ASN A 24 -14.97 -6.59 5.64
CA ASN A 24 -14.83 -5.37 6.43
C ASN A 24 -13.73 -4.41 5.94
N ARG A 25 -12.81 -4.89 5.10
CA ARG A 25 -11.71 -4.10 4.51
C ARG A 25 -11.57 -4.48 3.04
N LEU A 26 -11.58 -3.46 2.17
CA LEU A 26 -11.26 -3.61 0.76
C LEU A 26 -9.90 -2.93 0.51
N LYS A 27 -9.01 -3.60 -0.19
CA LYS A 27 -7.82 -3.02 -0.84
C LYS A 27 -7.89 -3.41 -2.30
N ASP A 28 -8.35 -2.47 -3.13
CA ASP A 28 -8.60 -2.69 -4.55
C ASP A 28 -7.49 -2.09 -5.40
N ASN A 29 -7.12 -2.77 -6.49
CA ASN A 29 -6.12 -2.28 -7.41
C ASN A 29 -6.64 -1.02 -8.12
N PHE A 30 -5.85 0.05 -8.08
CA PHE A 30 -6.22 1.35 -8.62
C PHE A 30 -5.34 1.78 -9.80
N ASP A 31 -4.58 0.85 -10.40
CA ASP A 31 -3.54 1.10 -11.41
C ASP A 31 -4.08 1.40 -12.80
N PHE A 32 -5.31 0.99 -13.11
CA PHE A 32 -5.88 1.07 -14.45
C PHE A 32 -6.56 2.41 -14.72
N ASP A 33 -6.81 2.72 -16.02
CA ASP A 33 -7.59 3.87 -16.48
C ASP A 33 -7.07 5.25 -15.99
N TRP A 34 -5.76 5.41 -15.96
CA TRP A 34 -5.12 6.70 -15.74
C TRP A 34 -4.86 7.43 -17.07
N LYS A 35 -4.87 8.74 -16.99
CA LYS A 35 -4.41 9.63 -18.07
C LYS A 35 -3.17 10.37 -17.63
N PHE A 36 -2.26 10.63 -18.58
CA PHE A 36 -0.97 11.27 -18.33
C PHE A 36 -0.71 12.42 -19.32
N SER A 37 -0.09 13.50 -18.83
CA SER A 37 0.43 14.60 -19.63
C SER A 37 1.77 15.08 -19.07
N LEU A 38 2.77 15.14 -19.93
CA LEU A 38 4.09 15.70 -19.60
C LEU A 38 4.07 17.22 -19.86
N ASN A 39 3.38 17.94 -19.01
CA ASN A 39 3.25 19.40 -19.03
C ASN A 39 2.87 19.88 -17.62
N ASP A 40 3.07 21.17 -17.30
CA ASP A 40 2.70 21.74 -16.01
C ASP A 40 1.69 22.87 -16.16
N ASP A 41 0.44 22.58 -15.83
CA ASP A 41 -0.62 23.57 -15.70
C ASP A 41 -1.43 23.26 -14.44
N ARG A 42 -1.57 24.23 -13.54
CA ARG A 42 -2.32 24.08 -12.31
C ARG A 42 -3.83 23.85 -12.55
N GLN A 43 -4.35 24.20 -13.72
CA GLN A 43 -5.72 23.87 -14.11
C GLN A 43 -5.98 22.37 -14.22
N TYR A 44 -4.94 21.54 -14.34
CA TYR A 44 -5.06 20.08 -14.38
C TYR A 44 -5.60 19.48 -13.08
N ALA A 45 -5.56 20.21 -11.97
CA ALA A 45 -6.22 19.82 -10.73
C ALA A 45 -7.75 19.99 -10.78
N ASP A 46 -8.28 20.83 -11.69
CA ASP A 46 -9.71 21.10 -11.79
C ASP A 46 -10.48 19.86 -12.27
N PRO A 47 -11.51 19.39 -11.55
CA PRO A 47 -12.29 18.22 -11.94
C PRO A 47 -13.04 18.38 -13.28
N VAL A 48 -13.29 19.60 -13.74
CA VAL A 48 -13.98 19.88 -15.03
C VAL A 48 -13.00 20.00 -16.20
N TYR A 49 -11.69 19.98 -15.96
CA TYR A 49 -10.69 20.05 -17.03
C TYR A 49 -10.88 18.89 -18.02
N ASN A 50 -10.80 19.19 -19.32
CA ASN A 50 -10.92 18.20 -20.39
C ASN A 50 -9.57 17.55 -20.67
N ASP A 51 -9.41 16.30 -20.24
CA ASP A 51 -8.20 15.48 -20.39
C ASP A 51 -8.31 14.43 -21.53
N GLN A 52 -9.24 14.59 -22.48
CA GLN A 52 -9.45 13.62 -23.57
C GLN A 52 -8.22 13.45 -24.48
N SER A 53 -7.41 14.49 -24.63
CA SER A 53 -6.18 14.46 -25.44
C SER A 53 -4.97 13.87 -24.72
N TRP A 54 -5.10 13.54 -23.43
CA TRP A 54 -4.00 12.97 -22.67
C TRP A 54 -3.77 11.50 -23.03
N GLU A 55 -2.52 11.04 -22.83
CA GLU A 55 -2.16 9.63 -23.02
C GLU A 55 -2.88 8.73 -22.00
N ASP A 56 -3.50 7.65 -22.47
CA ASP A 56 -4.03 6.60 -21.60
C ASP A 56 -2.89 5.73 -21.14
N ILE A 57 -2.75 5.57 -19.81
CA ILE A 57 -1.66 4.79 -19.20
C ILE A 57 -2.19 3.90 -18.08
N GLN A 58 -1.35 2.95 -17.69
CA GLN A 58 -1.52 2.12 -16.49
C GLN A 58 -0.34 2.33 -15.56
N LEU A 59 -0.54 2.13 -14.26
CA LEU A 59 0.53 2.10 -13.28
C LEU A 59 1.06 0.67 -13.11
N PRO A 60 2.33 0.49 -12.76
CA PRO A 60 3.38 1.51 -12.59
C PRO A 60 3.73 2.25 -13.89
N HIS A 61 4.17 3.52 -13.80
CA HIS A 61 4.52 4.32 -14.97
C HIS A 61 5.77 5.16 -14.72
N ASP A 62 6.71 5.11 -15.67
CA ASP A 62 7.91 5.92 -15.72
C ASP A 62 8.01 6.60 -17.08
N TRP A 63 7.77 7.91 -17.13
CA TRP A 63 7.75 8.62 -18.41
C TRP A 63 9.14 8.88 -19.00
N SER A 64 10.19 8.91 -18.15
CA SER A 64 11.54 9.27 -18.60
C SER A 64 12.09 8.29 -19.63
N ILE A 65 11.72 7.01 -19.58
CA ILE A 65 12.15 5.98 -20.54
C ILE A 65 11.65 6.21 -21.97
N LYS A 66 10.64 7.06 -22.15
CA LYS A 66 10.10 7.43 -23.46
C LYS A 66 10.78 8.66 -24.06
N LEU A 67 11.64 9.34 -23.29
CA LEU A 67 12.30 10.57 -23.70
C LEU A 67 13.66 10.29 -24.35
N ASN A 68 14.12 11.22 -25.17
CA ASN A 68 15.45 11.14 -25.76
C ASN A 68 16.53 11.39 -24.72
N PHE A 69 17.66 10.69 -24.85
CA PHE A 69 18.84 10.93 -24.02
C PHE A 69 19.35 12.36 -24.19
N ASP A 70 19.73 12.97 -23.08
CA ASP A 70 20.36 14.29 -23.02
C ASP A 70 21.66 14.20 -22.24
N HIS A 71 22.80 14.40 -22.92
CA HIS A 71 24.12 14.35 -22.30
C HIS A 71 24.38 15.41 -21.23
N SER A 72 23.54 16.47 -21.16
CA SER A 72 23.59 17.45 -20.07
C SER A 72 23.04 16.95 -18.75
N ILE A 73 22.29 15.85 -18.79
CA ILE A 73 21.76 15.15 -17.60
C ILE A 73 22.82 14.19 -17.06
N SER A 74 22.89 14.06 -15.75
CA SER A 74 23.84 13.17 -15.07
C SER A 74 23.74 11.72 -15.56
N GLY A 75 24.90 11.05 -15.75
CA GLY A 75 24.97 9.63 -16.06
C GLY A 75 24.32 8.73 -15.01
N SER A 76 24.29 9.18 -13.74
CA SER A 76 23.55 8.47 -12.69
C SER A 76 22.02 8.55 -12.86
N ALA A 77 21.51 9.50 -13.66
CA ALA A 77 20.13 9.54 -14.10
C ALA A 77 19.92 8.86 -15.47
N ALA A 78 20.87 8.03 -15.92
CA ALA A 78 20.90 7.38 -17.24
C ALA A 78 20.82 8.37 -18.41
N HIS A 79 21.21 9.63 -18.24
CA HIS A 79 21.04 10.72 -19.20
C HIS A 79 19.59 10.92 -19.67
N LEU A 80 18.60 10.48 -18.88
CA LEU A 80 17.17 10.63 -19.17
C LEU A 80 16.59 11.87 -18.49
N PRO A 81 15.91 12.75 -19.24
CA PRO A 81 15.25 13.92 -18.69
C PRO A 81 14.11 13.53 -17.76
N GLY A 82 13.83 14.40 -16.80
CA GLY A 82 12.63 14.33 -15.96
C GLY A 82 11.50 15.18 -16.51
N GLY A 83 11.26 16.33 -15.87
CA GLY A 83 10.18 17.26 -16.20
C GLY A 83 9.08 17.25 -15.15
N ILE A 84 7.93 17.80 -15.51
CA ILE A 84 6.75 17.81 -14.65
C ILE A 84 5.63 17.08 -15.37
N GLY A 85 5.14 16.00 -14.71
CA GLY A 85 4.05 15.20 -15.24
C GLY A 85 2.81 15.26 -14.37
N TRP A 86 1.66 15.23 -15.02
CA TRP A 86 0.36 15.14 -14.36
C TRP A 86 -0.34 13.85 -14.72
N TYR A 87 -0.93 13.25 -13.71
CA TYR A 87 -1.78 12.07 -13.80
C TYR A 87 -3.20 12.44 -13.43
N ARG A 88 -4.19 11.87 -14.12
CA ARG A 88 -5.61 12.03 -13.78
C ARG A 88 -6.33 10.70 -13.91
N LYS A 89 -7.28 10.44 -13.00
CA LYS A 89 -8.15 9.28 -13.08
C LYS A 89 -9.56 9.65 -12.66
N ALA A 90 -10.52 9.27 -13.50
CA ALA A 90 -11.94 9.34 -13.18
C ALA A 90 -12.38 8.01 -12.55
N PHE A 91 -13.13 8.06 -11.45
CA PHE A 91 -13.64 6.87 -10.78
C PHE A 91 -14.95 7.14 -10.04
N ILE A 92 -15.68 6.08 -9.72
CA ILE A 92 -16.94 6.18 -8.96
C ILE A 92 -16.76 5.38 -7.67
N VAL A 93 -17.09 6.03 -6.53
CA VAL A 93 -17.19 5.37 -5.24
C VAL A 93 -18.66 5.04 -5.00
N PRO A 94 -19.03 3.78 -4.78
CA PRO A 94 -20.42 3.38 -4.57
C PRO A 94 -21.09 4.14 -3.44
N ALA A 95 -22.38 4.46 -3.59
CA ALA A 95 -23.16 5.14 -2.55
C ALA A 95 -23.21 4.36 -1.22
N SER A 96 -23.06 3.03 -1.26
CA SER A 96 -22.96 2.17 -0.08
C SER A 96 -21.73 2.43 0.80
N TYR A 97 -20.72 3.16 0.30
CA TYR A 97 -19.51 3.49 1.07
C TYR A 97 -19.60 4.84 1.80
N LYS A 98 -20.75 5.54 1.77
CA LYS A 98 -20.94 6.85 2.39
C LYS A 98 -20.55 6.91 3.89
N ASN A 99 -20.65 5.79 4.62
CA ASN A 99 -20.29 5.69 6.04
C ASN A 99 -19.00 4.90 6.27
N LYS A 100 -18.15 4.80 5.25
CA LYS A 100 -16.84 4.16 5.31
C LYS A 100 -15.73 5.21 5.31
N SER A 101 -14.55 4.80 5.71
CA SER A 101 -13.31 5.52 5.45
C SER A 101 -12.76 5.07 4.11
N VAL A 102 -12.47 6.00 3.23
CA VAL A 102 -11.96 5.73 1.88
C VAL A 102 -10.66 6.49 1.69
N SER A 103 -9.58 5.79 1.40
CA SER A 103 -8.26 6.38 1.15
C SER A 103 -7.66 5.86 -0.15
N VAL A 104 -6.70 6.61 -0.68
CA VAL A 104 -5.80 6.17 -1.74
C VAL A 104 -4.41 5.98 -1.16
N LEU A 105 -3.80 4.81 -1.42
CA LEU A 105 -2.42 4.51 -1.07
C LEU A 105 -1.61 4.41 -2.36
N PHE A 106 -0.54 5.20 -2.45
CA PHE A 106 0.49 5.05 -3.47
C PHE A 106 1.71 4.37 -2.85
N ASP A 107 2.16 3.28 -3.41
CA ASP A 107 3.35 2.57 -2.91
C ASP A 107 4.66 3.29 -3.24
N GLY A 108 4.65 4.20 -4.22
CA GLY A 108 5.78 5.07 -4.54
C GLY A 108 5.49 6.02 -5.70
N ILE A 109 5.88 7.30 -5.49
CA ILE A 109 5.82 8.37 -6.51
C ILE A 109 7.16 9.09 -6.51
N PHE A 110 7.93 9.05 -7.59
CA PHE A 110 9.21 9.74 -7.66
C PHE A 110 9.14 10.95 -8.58
N HIS A 111 9.33 12.16 -7.99
CA HIS A 111 9.26 12.58 -6.61
C HIS A 111 8.53 13.92 -6.53
N GLN A 112 8.56 14.64 -5.39
CA GLN A 112 7.91 15.95 -5.21
C GLN A 112 6.48 15.97 -5.74
N SER A 113 5.62 15.15 -5.12
CA SER A 113 4.26 14.94 -5.58
C SER A 113 3.23 15.76 -4.83
N ASP A 114 2.30 16.38 -5.57
CA ASP A 114 1.07 16.98 -5.07
C ASP A 114 -0.12 16.11 -5.47
N VAL A 115 -1.01 15.78 -4.54
CA VAL A 115 -2.20 14.97 -4.79
C VAL A 115 -3.46 15.78 -4.56
N TYR A 116 -4.44 15.63 -5.46
CA TYR A 116 -5.71 16.34 -5.43
C TYR A 116 -6.88 15.37 -5.59
N ILE A 117 -7.99 15.63 -4.93
CA ILE A 117 -9.29 14.98 -5.16
C ILE A 117 -10.35 16.04 -5.43
N ASN A 118 -11.07 15.94 -6.56
CA ASN A 118 -12.11 16.89 -6.96
C ASN A 118 -11.66 18.36 -6.88
N GLY A 119 -10.40 18.65 -7.24
CA GLY A 119 -9.77 19.96 -7.17
C GLY A 119 -9.24 20.36 -5.78
N LYS A 120 -9.51 19.57 -4.74
CA LYS A 120 -9.01 19.82 -3.39
C LYS A 120 -7.62 19.24 -3.23
N HIS A 121 -6.63 20.07 -2.88
CA HIS A 121 -5.27 19.63 -2.55
C HIS A 121 -5.25 18.84 -1.24
N LEU A 122 -4.72 17.62 -1.29
CA LEU A 122 -4.61 16.72 -0.13
C LEU A 122 -3.27 16.84 0.58
N GLY A 123 -2.21 17.14 -0.15
CA GLY A 123 -0.87 17.33 0.42
C GLY A 123 0.25 17.20 -0.59
N PHE A 124 1.44 17.61 -0.14
CA PHE A 124 2.70 17.55 -0.87
C PHE A 124 3.66 16.57 -0.20
N ARG A 125 4.39 15.79 -1.00
CA ARG A 125 5.45 14.87 -0.54
C ARG A 125 6.72 15.08 -1.35
N PRO A 126 7.83 15.51 -0.70
CA PRO A 126 9.10 15.71 -1.40
C PRO A 126 9.87 14.41 -1.64
N TYR A 127 9.66 13.37 -0.80
CA TYR A 127 10.42 12.13 -0.84
C TYR A 127 9.65 11.03 -1.56
N GLY A 128 10.32 10.34 -2.49
CA GLY A 128 9.68 9.40 -3.42
C GLY A 128 9.81 7.91 -3.06
N PHE A 129 10.62 7.55 -2.05
CA PHE A 129 10.88 6.14 -1.72
C PHE A 129 10.09 5.65 -0.49
N CYS A 130 8.88 6.15 -0.30
CA CYS A 130 7.97 5.69 0.74
C CYS A 130 6.55 5.62 0.22
N SER A 131 5.74 4.77 0.84
CA SER A 131 4.29 4.74 0.60
C SER A 131 3.62 6.00 1.17
N ILE A 132 2.59 6.46 0.48
CA ILE A 132 1.87 7.69 0.83
C ILE A 132 0.37 7.39 0.79
N GLU A 133 -0.33 7.64 1.90
CA GLU A 133 -1.77 7.45 2.00
C GLU A 133 -2.47 8.79 2.22
N TYR A 134 -3.59 9.01 1.50
CA TYR A 134 -4.43 10.19 1.63
C TYR A 134 -5.88 9.80 1.87
N ASP A 135 -6.51 10.42 2.88
CA ASP A 135 -7.94 10.29 3.15
C ASP A 135 -8.74 11.07 2.09
N LEU A 136 -9.56 10.35 1.35
CA LEU A 136 -10.46 10.90 0.33
C LEU A 136 -11.85 11.20 0.90
N THR A 137 -12.22 10.56 2.00
CA THR A 137 -13.57 10.52 2.58
C THR A 137 -14.30 11.86 2.61
N PRO A 138 -13.67 12.98 3.08
CA PRO A 138 -14.35 14.27 3.21
C PRO A 138 -14.71 14.95 1.89
N TYR A 139 -14.12 14.49 0.78
CA TYR A 139 -14.16 15.18 -0.51
C TYR A 139 -14.85 14.37 -1.61
N LEU A 140 -15.29 13.13 -1.29
CA LEU A 140 -15.91 12.23 -2.25
C LEU A 140 -17.36 12.58 -2.53
N LYS A 141 -17.74 12.44 -3.80
CA LYS A 141 -19.11 12.41 -4.29
C LYS A 141 -19.50 10.94 -4.46
N TYR A 142 -20.31 10.44 -3.52
CA TYR A 142 -20.72 9.03 -3.52
C TYR A 142 -21.79 8.75 -4.57
N GLY A 143 -21.60 7.72 -5.38
CA GLY A 143 -22.48 7.36 -6.51
C GLY A 143 -22.28 8.22 -7.76
N GLU A 144 -21.33 9.16 -7.71
CA GLU A 144 -21.02 10.07 -8.79
C GLU A 144 -19.55 9.98 -9.22
N LYS A 145 -19.21 10.62 -10.33
CA LYS A 145 -17.83 10.73 -10.83
C LYS A 145 -16.98 11.59 -9.91
N ASN A 146 -15.83 11.06 -9.52
CA ASN A 146 -14.75 11.74 -8.82
C ASN A 146 -13.53 11.81 -9.74
N ILE A 147 -12.68 12.81 -9.53
CA ILE A 147 -11.40 12.98 -10.23
C ILE A 147 -10.29 13.04 -9.19
N ILE A 148 -9.36 12.12 -9.25
CA ILE A 148 -8.06 12.23 -8.57
C ILE A 148 -7.03 12.74 -9.57
N SER A 149 -6.19 13.70 -9.13
CA SER A 149 -5.10 14.24 -9.94
C SER A 149 -3.81 14.23 -9.14
N VAL A 150 -2.69 13.88 -9.78
CA VAL A 150 -1.37 13.84 -9.16
C VAL A 150 -0.39 14.61 -10.03
N ARG A 151 0.23 15.63 -9.47
CA ARG A 151 1.37 16.34 -10.07
C ARG A 151 2.65 15.75 -9.53
N VAL A 152 3.59 15.44 -10.42
CA VAL A 152 4.90 14.92 -10.04
C VAL A 152 5.97 15.80 -10.66
N ASP A 153 6.85 16.38 -9.84
CA ASP A 153 7.91 17.26 -10.30
C ASP A 153 9.27 16.56 -10.22
N ARG A 154 9.82 16.23 -11.37
CA ARG A 154 11.15 15.68 -11.59
C ARG A 154 11.98 16.60 -12.50
N SER A 155 11.73 17.92 -12.46
CA SER A 155 12.40 18.91 -13.33
C SER A 155 13.82 19.24 -12.88
N GLY A 156 14.21 18.89 -11.65
CA GLY A 156 15.56 19.12 -11.15
C GLY A 156 16.62 18.42 -11.98
N LYS A 157 17.70 19.15 -12.36
CA LYS A 157 18.84 18.59 -13.09
C LYS A 157 19.75 17.74 -12.21
N ASP A 158 19.76 18.03 -10.91
CA ASP A 158 20.57 17.32 -9.94
C ASP A 158 19.93 15.96 -9.63
N ASN A 159 20.69 14.91 -9.84
CA ASN A 159 20.26 13.59 -9.41
C ASN A 159 20.49 13.46 -7.91
N ILE A 160 19.42 13.28 -7.15
CA ILE A 160 19.45 13.08 -5.71
C ILE A 160 19.86 11.66 -5.29
N ALA A 161 20.07 10.78 -6.26
CA ALA A 161 20.51 9.40 -6.06
C ALA A 161 21.70 9.07 -6.97
N ARG A 162 22.44 8.00 -6.64
CA ARG A 162 23.57 7.50 -7.44
C ARG A 162 23.16 6.44 -8.47
N TRP A 163 21.86 6.34 -8.73
CA TRP A 163 21.26 5.39 -9.66
C TRP A 163 20.08 6.02 -10.40
N TYR A 164 19.61 5.39 -11.43
CA TYR A 164 18.41 5.80 -12.15
C TYR A 164 17.19 5.68 -11.24
N THR A 165 16.47 6.76 -11.04
CA THR A 165 15.34 6.83 -10.10
C THR A 165 13.98 6.77 -10.78
N GLY A 166 13.95 6.92 -12.10
CA GLY A 166 12.74 7.08 -12.86
C GLY A 166 12.01 8.40 -12.62
N SER A 167 10.80 8.50 -13.14
CA SER A 167 9.94 9.67 -13.01
C SER A 167 8.47 9.26 -13.05
N GLY A 168 7.71 9.52 -11.99
CA GLY A 168 6.28 9.27 -11.99
C GLY A 168 5.77 8.41 -10.85
N ILE A 169 4.58 7.86 -11.03
CA ILE A 169 3.98 6.88 -10.12
C ILE A 169 4.58 5.52 -10.49
N TYR A 170 5.76 5.22 -9.94
CA TYR A 170 6.58 4.07 -10.35
C TYR A 170 6.22 2.77 -9.62
N ARG A 171 5.25 2.79 -8.71
CA ARG A 171 4.69 1.64 -8.01
C ARG A 171 3.16 1.66 -8.07
N HIS A 172 2.52 0.67 -7.44
CA HIS A 172 1.08 0.51 -7.45
C HIS A 172 0.34 1.62 -6.71
N ALA A 173 -0.88 1.87 -7.13
CA ALA A 173 -1.89 2.61 -6.40
C ALA A 173 -3.02 1.69 -5.94
N TRP A 174 -3.56 1.94 -4.75
CA TRP A 174 -4.62 1.16 -4.14
C TRP A 174 -5.74 2.06 -3.62
N LEU A 175 -6.98 1.66 -3.89
CA LEU A 175 -8.14 2.23 -3.21
C LEU A 175 -8.44 1.37 -1.97
N ILE A 176 -8.40 1.98 -0.78
CA ILE A 176 -8.64 1.30 0.49
C ILE A 176 -9.97 1.77 1.04
N VAL A 177 -10.84 0.82 1.40
CA VAL A 177 -12.13 1.11 2.04
C VAL A 177 -12.24 0.32 3.34
N THR A 178 -12.47 1.01 4.44
CA THR A 178 -12.59 0.43 5.77
C THR A 178 -13.83 0.95 6.50
N ASN A 179 -14.18 0.34 7.63
CA ASN A 179 -15.07 0.99 8.58
C ASN A 179 -14.33 2.15 9.28
N PRO A 180 -15.03 3.13 9.86
CA PRO A 180 -14.38 4.24 10.57
C PRO A 180 -13.45 3.79 11.70
N MET A 181 -13.81 2.74 12.45
CA MET A 181 -12.92 2.08 13.41
C MET A 181 -12.17 0.97 12.72
N HIS A 182 -10.85 1.14 12.55
CA HIS A 182 -10.01 0.15 11.85
C HIS A 182 -8.54 0.26 12.26
N VAL A 183 -7.75 -0.77 11.94
CA VAL A 183 -6.29 -0.75 12.03
C VAL A 183 -5.76 0.10 10.88
N ILE A 184 -4.88 1.07 11.14
CA ILE A 184 -4.27 1.88 10.08
C ILE A 184 -3.43 1.02 9.14
N ASN A 185 -3.12 1.53 7.96
CA ASN A 185 -2.22 0.82 7.05
C ASN A 185 -0.85 0.64 7.70
N ASN A 186 -0.29 -0.58 7.62
CA ASN A 186 0.92 -0.99 8.34
C ASN A 186 0.85 -0.80 9.88
N GLY A 187 -0.35 -0.75 10.44
CA GLY A 187 -0.60 -0.44 11.84
C GLY A 187 -0.43 -1.61 12.82
N THR A 188 0.31 -2.64 12.44
CA THR A 188 0.68 -3.73 13.36
C THR A 188 2.19 -3.94 13.35
N TYR A 189 2.81 -3.85 14.51
CA TYR A 189 4.22 -4.13 14.73
C TYR A 189 4.37 -5.39 15.58
N VAL A 190 4.87 -6.47 14.97
CA VAL A 190 4.99 -7.79 15.62
C VAL A 190 6.45 -8.08 15.93
N THR A 191 6.73 -8.44 17.17
CA THR A 191 8.07 -8.82 17.64
C THR A 191 8.03 -10.14 18.41
N THR A 192 9.18 -10.77 18.55
CA THR A 192 9.37 -12.02 19.31
C THR A 192 10.49 -11.81 20.34
N PRO A 193 10.20 -11.06 21.45
CA PRO A 193 11.21 -10.63 22.39
C PRO A 193 11.87 -11.79 23.13
N GLU A 194 11.15 -12.89 23.37
CA GLU A 194 11.63 -14.05 24.11
C GLU A 194 11.28 -15.32 23.34
N ILE A 195 12.28 -16.14 23.07
CA ILE A 195 12.13 -17.44 22.41
C ILE A 195 12.99 -18.47 23.14
N ASP A 196 12.37 -19.59 23.47
CA ASP A 196 13.05 -20.80 23.89
C ASP A 196 12.67 -22.00 22.99
N ALA A 197 13.16 -23.20 23.31
CA ALA A 197 12.93 -24.39 22.50
C ALA A 197 11.45 -24.85 22.47
N GLN A 198 10.65 -24.43 23.43
CA GLN A 198 9.25 -24.86 23.59
C GLN A 198 8.24 -23.75 23.36
N ARG A 199 8.68 -22.48 23.48
CA ARG A 199 7.76 -21.34 23.48
C ARG A 199 8.40 -20.08 22.90
N ALA A 200 7.57 -19.27 22.23
CA ALA A 200 7.90 -17.90 21.87
C ALA A 200 6.86 -16.94 22.46
N CYS A 201 7.33 -15.87 23.11
CA CYS A 201 6.49 -14.72 23.41
C CYS A 201 6.39 -13.85 22.17
N VAL A 202 5.18 -13.69 21.65
CA VAL A 202 4.90 -12.81 20.48
C VAL A 202 4.21 -11.56 20.98
N ALA A 203 4.88 -10.42 20.88
CA ALA A 203 4.33 -9.12 21.22
C ALA A 203 3.85 -8.40 19.95
N VAL A 204 2.67 -7.80 20.03
CA VAL A 204 2.10 -7.01 18.93
C VAL A 204 1.64 -5.66 19.45
N VAL A 205 2.08 -4.59 18.78
CA VAL A 205 1.53 -3.24 18.92
C VAL A 205 0.59 -3.02 17.75
N THR A 206 -0.65 -2.62 18.04
CA THR A 206 -1.68 -2.34 17.04
C THR A 206 -2.11 -0.90 17.13
N SER A 207 -1.92 -0.14 16.05
CA SER A 207 -2.42 1.24 15.90
C SER A 207 -3.85 1.21 15.39
N LEU A 208 -4.81 1.51 16.26
CA LEU A 208 -6.24 1.50 16.00
C LEU A 208 -6.74 2.93 15.87
N THR A 209 -7.39 3.27 14.76
CA THR A 209 -7.93 4.61 14.50
C THR A 209 -9.44 4.63 14.49
N ASN A 210 -10.01 5.78 14.89
CA ASN A 210 -11.42 6.11 14.77
C ASN A 210 -11.59 7.35 13.91
N THR A 211 -11.95 7.19 12.64
CA THR A 211 -12.19 8.30 11.70
C THR A 211 -13.59 8.89 11.79
N SER A 212 -14.45 8.41 12.72
CA SER A 212 -15.80 8.94 12.94
C SER A 212 -15.80 10.26 13.73
N HIS A 213 -16.97 10.82 13.95
CA HIS A 213 -17.18 12.04 14.75
C HIS A 213 -17.64 11.74 16.19
N GLN A 214 -17.67 10.48 16.60
CA GLN A 214 -18.11 10.04 17.93
C GLN A 214 -17.03 9.13 18.54
N GLU A 215 -16.93 9.17 19.86
CA GLU A 215 -16.14 8.20 20.61
C GLU A 215 -16.69 6.79 20.38
N GLU A 216 -15.79 5.82 20.15
CA GLU A 216 -16.16 4.44 19.92
C GLU A 216 -15.32 3.49 20.80
N THR A 217 -15.98 2.49 21.37
CA THR A 217 -15.30 1.41 22.10
C THR A 217 -15.30 0.14 21.27
N ALA A 218 -14.10 -0.33 20.93
CA ALA A 218 -13.88 -1.57 20.21
C ALA A 218 -13.32 -2.66 21.13
N THR A 219 -13.50 -3.92 20.73
CA THR A 219 -12.79 -5.08 21.28
C THR A 219 -11.77 -5.55 20.25
N LEU A 220 -10.50 -5.54 20.65
CA LEU A 220 -9.36 -5.99 19.86
C LEU A 220 -9.01 -7.43 20.25
N MET A 221 -8.80 -8.29 19.25
CA MET A 221 -8.50 -9.71 19.41
C MET A 221 -7.38 -10.08 18.42
N GLN A 222 -6.33 -10.75 18.92
CA GLN A 222 -5.20 -11.20 18.11
C GLN A 222 -5.20 -12.72 18.00
N TYR A 223 -4.89 -13.23 16.81
CA TYR A 223 -4.72 -14.66 16.54
C TYR A 223 -3.42 -14.86 15.75
N ILE A 224 -2.66 -15.87 16.13
CA ILE A 224 -1.54 -16.35 15.31
C ILE A 224 -2.05 -17.52 14.48
N LEU A 225 -1.90 -17.40 13.17
CA LEU A 225 -2.21 -18.47 12.22
C LEU A 225 -0.91 -19.07 11.71
N ASP A 226 -0.85 -20.40 11.60
CA ASP A 226 0.23 -21.09 10.90
C ASP A 226 0.09 -20.97 9.37
N LYS A 227 0.99 -21.59 8.63
CA LYS A 227 1.01 -21.57 7.16
C LYS A 227 -0.21 -22.23 6.52
N GLU A 228 -0.89 -23.14 7.23
CA GLU A 228 -2.14 -23.77 6.81
C GLU A 228 -3.38 -22.92 7.18
N GLY A 229 -3.21 -21.79 7.87
CA GLY A 229 -4.29 -20.91 8.31
C GLY A 229 -4.99 -21.35 9.59
N LYS A 230 -4.45 -22.33 10.30
CA LYS A 230 -4.97 -22.79 11.59
C LYS A 230 -4.55 -21.85 12.70
N VAL A 231 -5.47 -21.55 13.63
CA VAL A 231 -5.16 -20.78 14.84
C VAL A 231 -4.28 -21.60 15.78
N VAL A 232 -3.06 -21.12 16.05
CA VAL A 232 -2.08 -21.75 16.94
C VAL A 232 -1.86 -20.97 18.25
N ALA A 233 -2.26 -19.69 18.30
CA ALA A 233 -2.31 -18.89 19.52
C ALA A 233 -3.36 -17.79 19.42
N LYS A 234 -3.84 -17.30 20.56
CA LYS A 234 -4.77 -16.18 20.66
C LYS A 234 -4.46 -15.31 21.88
N SER A 235 -4.75 -14.01 21.80
CA SER A 235 -4.69 -13.10 22.94
C SER A 235 -5.98 -13.13 23.76
N ASP A 236 -5.94 -12.52 24.94
CA ASP A 236 -7.14 -12.06 25.62
C ASP A 236 -7.80 -10.92 24.84
N ASN A 237 -9.11 -10.80 25.03
CA ASN A 237 -9.86 -9.69 24.44
C ASN A 237 -9.51 -8.37 25.14
N ARG A 238 -9.12 -7.35 24.35
CA ARG A 238 -8.78 -6.03 24.87
C ARG A 238 -9.84 -5.02 24.44
N LYS A 239 -10.56 -4.42 25.41
CA LYS A 239 -11.43 -3.28 25.16
C LYS A 239 -10.58 -2.01 25.03
N VAL A 240 -10.86 -1.21 24.03
CA VAL A 240 -10.15 0.02 23.68
C VAL A 240 -11.18 1.08 23.29
N THR A 241 -11.15 2.22 23.95
CA THR A 241 -11.96 3.40 23.59
C THR A 241 -11.08 4.37 22.82
N VAL A 242 -11.52 4.78 21.63
CA VAL A 242 -10.79 5.70 20.76
C VAL A 242 -11.65 6.95 20.52
N GLN A 243 -11.07 8.11 20.80
CA GLN A 243 -11.72 9.41 20.61
C GLN A 243 -11.99 9.68 19.12
N PRO A 244 -12.91 10.60 18.78
CA PRO A 244 -13.14 11.01 17.40
C PRO A 244 -11.87 11.54 16.74
N LYS A 245 -11.58 11.06 15.52
CA LYS A 245 -10.41 11.47 14.71
C LYS A 245 -9.05 11.22 15.38
N ASP A 246 -9.00 10.25 16.28
CA ASP A 246 -7.79 9.89 17.02
C ASP A 246 -7.30 8.48 16.66
N THR A 247 -6.06 8.20 17.05
CA THR A 247 -5.40 6.90 16.88
C THR A 247 -4.70 6.53 18.18
N VAL A 248 -4.86 5.28 18.62
CA VAL A 248 -4.25 4.76 19.84
C VAL A 248 -3.45 3.49 19.55
N ASP A 249 -2.34 3.33 20.23
CA ASP A 249 -1.53 2.11 20.19
C ASP A 249 -1.94 1.16 21.32
N VAL A 250 -2.17 -0.10 20.96
CA VAL A 250 -2.56 -1.16 21.89
C VAL A 250 -1.55 -2.28 21.84
N THR A 251 -0.90 -2.55 22.97
CA THR A 251 0.07 -3.67 23.07
C THR A 251 -0.63 -4.89 23.65
N GLN A 252 -0.43 -6.06 23.01
CA GLN A 252 -0.85 -7.38 23.49
C GLN A 252 0.29 -8.39 23.33
N GLN A 253 0.26 -9.44 24.14
CA GLN A 253 1.22 -10.56 24.07
C GLN A 253 0.47 -11.87 23.91
N LEU A 254 1.09 -12.78 23.14
CA LEU A 254 0.60 -14.14 22.90
C LEU A 254 1.75 -15.12 23.13
N ASN A 255 1.44 -16.28 23.72
CA ASN A 255 2.38 -17.39 23.79
C ASN A 255 2.14 -18.34 22.62
N LEU A 256 3.18 -18.59 21.85
CA LEU A 256 3.19 -19.56 20.76
C LEU A 256 3.99 -20.78 21.20
N GLU A 257 3.32 -21.91 21.33
CA GLU A 257 3.93 -23.19 21.73
C GLU A 257 4.62 -23.85 20.53
N ASN A 258 5.80 -24.44 20.78
CA ASN A 258 6.61 -25.15 19.80
C ASN A 258 6.79 -24.36 18.48
N PRO A 259 7.35 -23.14 18.54
CA PRO A 259 7.45 -22.28 17.36
C PRO A 259 8.40 -22.88 16.31
N VAL A 260 7.98 -22.83 15.04
CA VAL A 260 8.89 -23.06 13.91
C VAL A 260 9.62 -21.76 13.61
N LEU A 261 10.93 -21.75 13.81
CA LEU A 261 11.73 -20.55 13.63
C LEU A 261 11.92 -20.23 12.15
N TRP A 262 11.85 -18.95 11.83
CA TRP A 262 12.24 -18.45 10.52
C TRP A 262 13.76 -18.46 10.40
N SER A 263 14.27 -19.03 9.33
CA SER A 263 15.69 -18.97 8.97
C SER A 263 15.87 -18.71 7.47
N ILE A 264 17.12 -18.50 7.04
CA ILE A 264 17.44 -18.31 5.62
C ILE A 264 17.09 -19.56 4.80
N ASP A 265 17.35 -20.74 5.35
CA ASP A 265 17.12 -22.03 4.69
C ASP A 265 15.65 -22.48 4.78
N THR A 266 14.96 -22.09 5.85
CA THR A 266 13.55 -22.42 6.12
C THR A 266 12.80 -21.16 6.52
N PRO A 267 12.34 -20.31 5.55
CA PRO A 267 11.68 -19.05 5.83
C PRO A 267 10.22 -19.25 6.26
N SER A 268 10.03 -19.92 7.40
CA SER A 268 8.72 -20.24 7.97
C SER A 268 8.01 -18.98 8.43
N MET A 269 6.79 -18.76 7.93
CA MET A 269 5.98 -17.60 8.23
C MET A 269 4.71 -17.96 8.99
N TYR A 270 4.34 -17.08 9.90
CA TYR A 270 3.05 -17.01 10.56
C TYR A 270 2.28 -15.78 10.08
N THR A 271 0.98 -15.75 10.37
CA THR A 271 0.15 -14.57 10.14
C THR A 271 -0.47 -14.11 11.46
N MET A 272 -0.18 -12.87 11.86
CA MET A 272 -0.94 -12.19 12.91
C MET A 272 -2.27 -11.71 12.30
N LYS A 273 -3.38 -12.26 12.79
CA LYS A 273 -4.73 -11.86 12.41
C LYS A 273 -5.32 -11.01 13.53
N THR A 274 -5.55 -9.73 13.21
CA THR A 274 -6.12 -8.73 14.11
C THR A 274 -7.59 -8.53 13.80
N ILE A 275 -8.48 -8.82 14.73
CA ILE A 275 -9.93 -8.62 14.61
C ILE A 275 -10.36 -7.47 15.49
N VAL A 276 -11.07 -6.53 14.90
CA VAL A 276 -11.68 -5.39 15.60
C VAL A 276 -13.20 -5.55 15.61
N LYS A 277 -13.82 -5.50 16.78
CA LYS A 277 -15.28 -5.60 16.92
C LYS A 277 -15.85 -4.39 17.66
N ILE A 278 -17.02 -3.93 17.21
CA ILE A 278 -17.91 -3.02 17.96
C ILE A 278 -19.15 -3.82 18.35
N GLY A 279 -19.35 -4.03 19.64
CA GLY A 279 -20.35 -4.97 20.13
C GLY A 279 -20.11 -6.38 19.59
N ARG A 280 -21.08 -6.93 18.84
CA ARG A 280 -20.96 -8.27 18.21
C ARG A 280 -20.46 -8.23 16.77
N LYS A 281 -20.41 -7.06 16.15
CA LYS A 281 -20.06 -6.89 14.73
C LYS A 281 -18.55 -6.78 14.57
N THR A 282 -17.96 -7.61 13.70
CA THR A 282 -16.60 -7.39 13.23
C THR A 282 -16.59 -6.18 12.30
N VAL A 283 -15.72 -5.21 12.57
CA VAL A 283 -15.58 -3.98 11.79
C VAL A 283 -14.26 -3.93 11.04
N ASP A 284 -13.26 -4.71 11.45
CA ASP A 284 -12.01 -4.87 10.69
C ASP A 284 -11.39 -6.27 10.90
N ASP A 285 -10.70 -6.78 9.86
CA ASP A 285 -9.90 -8.00 9.85
C ASP A 285 -8.60 -7.66 9.14
N TYR A 286 -7.52 -7.45 9.91
CA TYR A 286 -6.22 -7.07 9.40
C TYR A 286 -5.22 -8.20 9.56
N ARG A 287 -4.38 -8.43 8.54
CA ARG A 287 -3.43 -9.55 8.53
C ARG A 287 -2.02 -9.06 8.30
N THR A 288 -1.08 -9.54 9.11
CA THR A 288 0.34 -9.19 9.06
C THR A 288 1.19 -10.44 9.07
N PRO A 289 1.92 -10.75 8.01
CA PRO A 289 2.87 -11.86 8.00
C PRO A 289 4.07 -11.53 8.89
N PHE A 290 4.55 -12.52 9.64
CA PHE A 290 5.76 -12.40 10.46
C PHE A 290 6.50 -13.71 10.61
N GLY A 291 7.80 -13.66 10.86
CA GLY A 291 8.64 -14.82 11.18
C GLY A 291 9.09 -14.77 12.64
N VAL A 292 9.06 -15.92 13.30
CA VAL A 292 9.57 -16.06 14.68
C VAL A 292 11.08 -16.26 14.62
N ARG A 293 11.88 -15.31 15.14
CA ARG A 293 13.33 -15.36 15.10
C ARG A 293 13.96 -14.48 16.16
N THR A 294 15.18 -14.82 16.58
CA THR A 294 16.05 -13.92 17.33
C THR A 294 17.09 -13.28 16.41
N ILE A 295 17.40 -12.01 16.66
CA ILE A 295 18.41 -11.23 15.93
C ILE A 295 19.32 -10.59 16.96
N GLU A 296 20.64 -10.77 16.81
CA GLU A 296 21.65 -10.15 17.66
C GLU A 296 22.78 -9.59 16.79
N PHE A 297 23.22 -8.37 17.09
CA PHE A 297 24.43 -7.78 16.53
C PHE A 297 25.44 -7.53 17.63
N THR A 298 26.65 -8.06 17.47
CA THR A 298 27.75 -7.86 18.39
C THR A 298 28.90 -7.15 17.68
N ALA A 299 29.63 -6.28 18.39
CA ALA A 299 30.73 -5.51 17.82
C ALA A 299 31.90 -6.39 17.36
N ASP A 300 32.16 -7.48 18.07
CA ASP A 300 33.29 -8.39 17.88
C ASP A 300 32.97 -9.62 17.00
N ARG A 301 31.72 -10.11 17.05
CA ARG A 301 31.34 -11.36 16.38
C ARG A 301 30.34 -11.16 15.24
N GLY A 302 29.80 -9.95 15.05
CA GLY A 302 28.90 -9.58 13.98
C GLY A 302 27.45 -10.04 14.19
N PHE A 303 26.80 -10.54 13.14
CA PHE A 303 25.37 -10.84 13.10
C PHE A 303 25.06 -12.28 13.47
N PHE A 304 24.07 -12.47 14.36
CA PHE A 304 23.52 -13.77 14.74
C PHE A 304 22.03 -13.85 14.43
N LEU A 305 21.62 -14.94 13.85
CA LEU A 305 20.22 -15.32 13.61
C LEU A 305 19.94 -16.63 14.35
N ASN A 306 18.97 -16.63 15.26
CA ASN A 306 18.63 -17.78 16.12
C ASN A 306 19.85 -18.35 16.84
N GLY A 307 20.72 -17.48 17.36
CA GLY A 307 21.94 -17.87 18.07
C GLY A 307 23.09 -18.38 17.17
N GLN A 308 22.89 -18.49 15.86
CA GLN A 308 23.93 -18.90 14.90
C GLN A 308 24.52 -17.69 14.21
N GLN A 309 25.87 -17.63 14.13
CA GLN A 309 26.56 -16.57 13.42
C GLN A 309 26.30 -16.69 11.90
N VAL A 310 25.86 -15.60 11.29
CA VAL A 310 25.60 -15.51 9.84
C VAL A 310 26.46 -14.43 9.21
N LYS A 311 27.24 -14.82 8.19
CA LYS A 311 27.96 -13.85 7.38
C LYS A 311 27.02 -13.23 6.37
N LEU A 312 26.72 -11.93 6.53
CA LEU A 312 25.93 -11.17 5.56
C LEU A 312 26.74 -10.97 4.29
N LYS A 313 26.18 -11.39 3.16
CA LYS A 313 26.70 -11.16 1.82
C LYS A 313 25.66 -10.38 1.07
N GLY A 314 26.03 -9.27 0.45
CA GLY A 314 25.08 -8.40 -0.22
C GLY A 314 25.70 -7.71 -1.42
N LEU A 315 24.80 -7.25 -2.30
CA LEU A 315 25.09 -6.37 -3.43
C LEU A 315 23.96 -5.35 -3.56
N CYS A 316 24.19 -4.29 -4.30
CA CYS A 316 23.17 -3.32 -4.61
C CYS A 316 22.33 -3.81 -5.80
N LEU A 317 21.02 -3.86 -5.64
CA LEU A 317 20.05 -4.04 -6.70
C LEU A 317 19.16 -2.79 -6.72
N HIS A 318 19.21 -2.03 -7.81
CA HIS A 318 18.38 -0.85 -8.00
C HIS A 318 17.07 -1.23 -8.69
N GLN A 319 16.03 -0.42 -8.51
CA GLN A 319 14.66 -0.72 -8.94
C GLN A 319 14.42 -0.41 -10.43
N ASP A 320 15.36 -0.66 -11.30
CA ASP A 320 15.16 -0.48 -12.74
C ASP A 320 15.27 -1.81 -13.49
N ALA A 321 14.49 -1.94 -14.56
CA ALA A 321 14.41 -3.13 -15.39
C ALA A 321 14.53 -2.77 -16.88
N GLY A 322 15.64 -2.14 -17.25
CA GLY A 322 15.97 -1.79 -18.64
C GLY A 322 14.86 -0.98 -19.33
N ALA A 323 14.21 -1.55 -20.31
CA ALA A 323 13.17 -0.87 -21.10
C ALA A 323 11.92 -0.48 -20.31
N LEU A 324 11.72 -0.99 -19.11
CA LEU A 324 10.60 -0.63 -18.23
C LEU A 324 10.95 0.53 -17.29
N GLY A 325 12.24 0.91 -17.21
CA GLY A 325 12.69 1.88 -16.22
C GLY A 325 12.38 1.41 -14.81
N THR A 326 11.85 2.28 -13.99
CA THR A 326 11.44 1.95 -12.61
C THR A 326 10.00 1.42 -12.50
N ALA A 327 9.24 1.43 -13.59
CA ALA A 327 7.86 0.96 -13.66
C ALA A 327 7.78 -0.56 -13.80
N VAL A 328 8.29 -1.30 -12.83
CA VAL A 328 8.32 -2.77 -12.83
C VAL A 328 7.04 -3.29 -12.20
N PRO A 329 6.17 -3.99 -12.96
CA PRO A 329 5.00 -4.66 -12.40
C PRO A 329 5.42 -5.87 -11.55
N ASP A 330 4.54 -6.32 -10.65
CA ASP A 330 4.73 -7.52 -9.80
C ASP A 330 4.70 -8.82 -10.63
#